data_63a7ae67020465e7f2fd7c186bb2a856
#
_entry.id   63a7ae67020465e7f2fd7c186bb2a856
#
_cell.length_a   1.000
_cell.length_b   1.000
_cell.length_c   1.000
_cell.angle_alpha   90.00
_cell.angle_beta   90.00
_cell.angle_gamma   90.00
#
_symmetry.space_group_name_H-M   'P 1'
#
loop_
_entity.id
_entity.type
_entity.pdbx_description
1 polymer ?
#
loop_
_entity_poly.entity_id
_entity_poly.type
_entity_poly.pdbx_seq_one_letter_code
_entity_poly.pdbx_strand_id
1 'polypeptide(L)'
;MIRRYRRFLPVSEDTPVISLNEGGTPLIEAPGIVNELGGDFQLFVKYEGLNPTASFKDRGMTLAVSKAAERGARIVACASTGNTSASAAAYAARAGMRCLVLIPEGKIAFGKMAQALIHGAQTLEIRGNFDDALEIVRELGERDDVEVVNSINPYRIQGQKTASFEVCDALGEAPDMHFLPVGNAGNITAYWMGYKEYHEGGNSSKLPRMMGWQAEGAAPIVRGAPVERPETVATAIRIGNPASWEHAVNAANESSGAIDMVSDEEILDAHRMLARTAGIFVEPASAAGIAGIVKCHSRGGIPNGSTVVVTVTGHGLKDPGVAVENSLAESTVVDADLDSVLAAIELV
;
A
#
# COMPACT_ATOMS: atom_id res chain seq x y z
N MET A 1 13.56 1.49 10.24
CA MET A 1 12.63 2.62 10.21
C MET A 1 12.53 3.28 11.59
N ILE A 2 12.09 2.63 12.67
CA ILE A 2 11.93 3.22 14.02
C ILE A 2 13.19 3.92 14.52
N ARG A 3 14.37 3.30 14.40
CA ARG A 3 15.63 3.89 14.87
C ARG A 3 15.98 5.19 14.15
N ARG A 4 15.70 5.30 12.83
CA ARG A 4 16.02 6.49 12.02
C ARG A 4 15.14 7.69 12.37
N TYR A 5 13.82 7.41 12.57
CA TYR A 5 12.82 8.46 12.77
C TYR A 5 12.27 8.52 14.20
N ARG A 6 13.03 8.03 15.18
CA ARG A 6 12.61 7.90 16.58
C ARG A 6 11.97 9.18 17.15
N ARG A 7 12.55 10.34 16.84
CA ARG A 7 12.09 11.66 17.32
C ARG A 7 10.66 12.02 16.86
N PHE A 8 10.18 11.39 15.79
CA PHE A 8 8.85 11.63 15.23
C PHE A 8 7.85 10.53 15.59
N LEU A 9 8.28 9.51 16.32
CA LEU A 9 7.46 8.35 16.61
C LEU A 9 7.12 8.28 18.10
N PRO A 10 5.94 7.74 18.48
CA PRO A 10 5.50 7.61 19.85
C PRO A 10 6.22 6.44 20.57
N VAL A 11 7.54 6.50 20.65
CA VAL A 11 8.41 5.50 21.26
C VAL A 11 9.31 6.13 22.31
N SER A 12 9.53 5.42 23.41
CA SER A 12 10.49 5.76 24.47
C SER A 12 11.80 5.00 24.29
N GLU A 13 12.79 5.27 25.15
CA GLU A 13 14.05 4.52 25.14
C GLU A 13 13.83 3.03 25.46
N ASP A 14 12.83 2.72 26.27
CA ASP A 14 12.48 1.37 26.69
C ASP A 14 11.63 0.61 25.65
N THR A 15 11.11 1.29 24.61
CA THR A 15 10.31 0.63 23.58
C THR A 15 11.18 -0.39 22.82
N PRO A 16 10.87 -1.70 22.87
CA PRO A 16 11.60 -2.71 22.12
C PRO A 16 11.38 -2.50 20.61
N VAL A 17 12.45 -2.51 19.83
CA VAL A 17 12.36 -2.32 18.37
C VAL A 17 12.22 -3.67 17.69
N ILE A 18 11.00 -4.06 17.39
CA ILE A 18 10.67 -5.26 16.62
C ILE A 18 10.74 -4.90 15.13
N SER A 19 11.81 -5.29 14.45
CA SER A 19 12.09 -4.88 13.08
C SER A 19 12.56 -6.04 12.21
N LEU A 20 12.18 -6.00 10.94
CA LEU A 20 12.68 -6.82 9.83
C LEU A 20 13.44 -5.96 8.80
N ASN A 21 13.89 -4.77 9.22
CA ASN A 21 14.54 -3.74 8.40
C ASN A 21 13.61 -3.11 7.33
N GLU A 22 12.33 -2.97 7.67
CA GLU A 22 11.33 -2.24 6.89
C GLU A 22 11.71 -0.76 6.74
N GLY A 23 11.16 -0.13 5.71
CA GLY A 23 11.52 1.23 5.32
C GLY A 23 12.79 1.29 4.49
N GLY A 24 13.26 2.51 4.18
CA GLY A 24 14.37 2.70 3.24
C GLY A 24 14.03 2.19 1.83
N THR A 25 12.74 2.10 1.50
CA THR A 25 12.30 1.65 0.19
C THR A 25 12.73 2.64 -0.89
N PRO A 26 13.09 2.17 -2.09
CA PRO A 26 13.62 3.04 -3.12
C PRO A 26 12.59 4.05 -3.62
N LEU A 27 13.09 5.20 -4.02
CA LEU A 27 12.40 6.20 -4.82
C LEU A 27 13.00 6.14 -6.22
N ILE A 28 12.26 5.57 -7.17
CA ILE A 28 12.74 5.22 -8.50
C ILE A 28 12.22 6.24 -9.50
N GLU A 29 13.10 6.87 -10.27
CA GLU A 29 12.70 7.76 -11.35
C GLU A 29 12.06 6.95 -12.49
N ALA A 30 10.94 7.43 -13.06
CA ALA A 30 10.18 6.75 -14.09
C ALA A 30 9.94 7.62 -15.35
N PRO A 31 11.01 8.05 -16.04
CA PRO A 31 10.90 8.91 -17.21
C PRO A 31 10.16 8.24 -18.38
N GLY A 32 10.19 6.90 -18.47
CA GLY A 32 9.49 6.16 -19.50
C GLY A 32 7.98 6.42 -19.52
N ILE A 33 7.36 6.53 -18.32
CA ILE A 33 5.93 6.87 -18.21
C ILE A 33 5.69 8.31 -18.70
N VAL A 34 6.52 9.26 -18.25
CA VAL A 34 6.37 10.67 -18.63
C VAL A 34 6.52 10.87 -20.14
N ASN A 35 7.49 10.19 -20.75
CA ASN A 35 7.71 10.22 -22.21
C ASN A 35 6.50 9.66 -22.97
N GLU A 36 5.91 8.56 -22.50
CA GLU A 36 4.72 7.96 -23.11
C GLU A 36 3.50 8.89 -23.04
N LEU A 37 3.39 9.67 -21.95
CA LEU A 37 2.34 10.66 -21.76
C LEU A 37 2.59 11.97 -22.52
N GLY A 38 3.81 12.20 -23.06
CA GLY A 38 4.21 13.49 -23.63
C GLY A 38 4.23 14.62 -22.60
N GLY A 39 4.49 14.28 -21.32
CA GLY A 39 4.48 15.22 -20.20
C GLY A 39 5.82 15.97 -20.05
N ASP A 40 5.76 17.10 -19.33
CA ASP A 40 6.93 17.89 -18.92
C ASP A 40 6.93 18.00 -17.37
N PHE A 41 7.20 16.87 -16.70
CA PHE A 41 7.32 16.76 -15.24
C PHE A 41 8.26 15.61 -14.87
N GLN A 42 8.77 15.63 -13.64
CA GLN A 42 9.57 14.53 -13.10
C GLN A 42 8.65 13.58 -12.34
N LEU A 43 8.73 12.27 -12.63
CA LEU A 43 7.96 11.25 -11.94
C LEU A 43 8.88 10.30 -11.17
N PHE A 44 8.58 10.14 -9.89
CA PHE A 44 9.26 9.17 -9.01
C PHE A 44 8.25 8.18 -8.43
N VAL A 45 8.63 6.92 -8.42
CA VAL A 45 7.86 5.80 -7.84
C VAL A 45 8.43 5.45 -6.48
N LYS A 46 7.68 5.66 -5.40
CA LYS A 46 7.99 5.17 -4.05
C LYS A 46 7.55 3.70 -3.95
N TYR A 47 8.52 2.78 -4.08
CA TYR A 47 8.23 1.36 -4.19
C TYR A 47 8.13 0.66 -2.84
N GLU A 48 6.97 0.76 -2.21
CA GLU A 48 6.67 0.14 -0.90
C GLU A 48 6.53 -1.39 -0.96
N GLY A 49 6.38 -1.96 -2.15
CA GLY A 49 6.40 -3.40 -2.38
C GLY A 49 7.74 -4.08 -2.04
N LEU A 50 8.81 -3.32 -1.83
CA LEU A 50 10.12 -3.84 -1.43
C LEU A 50 10.34 -3.88 0.09
N ASN A 51 9.32 -3.62 0.89
CA ASN A 51 9.34 -3.94 2.31
C ASN A 51 9.39 -5.47 2.55
N PRO A 52 9.81 -5.96 3.72
CA PRO A 52 10.06 -7.39 4.01
C PRO A 52 8.91 -8.34 3.69
N THR A 53 7.64 -7.95 3.92
CA THR A 53 6.47 -8.76 3.56
C THR A 53 5.81 -8.30 2.26
N ALA A 54 6.58 -7.59 1.43
CA ALA A 54 6.19 -7.13 0.10
C ALA A 54 5.04 -6.10 0.10
N SER A 55 4.88 -5.28 1.14
CA SER A 55 3.93 -4.16 1.14
C SER A 55 4.23 -3.09 2.20
N PHE A 56 3.65 -1.90 2.03
CA PHE A 56 3.73 -0.77 2.96
C PHE A 56 3.21 -1.07 4.37
N LYS A 57 2.47 -2.18 4.54
CA LYS A 57 1.91 -2.57 5.84
C LYS A 57 2.99 -2.75 6.91
N ASP A 58 4.20 -3.12 6.52
CA ASP A 58 5.32 -3.35 7.41
C ASP A 58 5.71 -2.12 8.23
N ARG A 59 5.60 -0.92 7.65
CA ARG A 59 5.90 0.32 8.37
C ARG A 59 5.01 0.54 9.58
N GLY A 60 3.71 0.30 9.42
CA GLY A 60 2.78 0.39 10.53
C GLY A 60 2.90 -0.79 11.48
N MET A 61 3.20 -1.96 10.95
CA MET A 61 3.24 -3.19 11.75
C MET A 61 4.44 -3.24 12.69
N THR A 62 5.63 -2.82 12.23
CA THR A 62 6.80 -2.74 13.11
C THR A 62 6.52 -1.90 14.35
N LEU A 63 5.85 -0.74 14.18
CA LEU A 63 5.54 0.15 15.31
C LEU A 63 4.43 -0.43 16.19
N ALA A 64 3.35 -0.94 15.60
CA ALA A 64 2.25 -1.54 16.36
C ALA A 64 2.72 -2.72 17.22
N VAL A 65 3.54 -3.63 16.65
CA VAL A 65 4.06 -4.80 17.37
C VAL A 65 5.13 -4.39 18.39
N SER A 66 5.95 -3.37 18.14
CA SER A 66 6.89 -2.82 19.11
C SER A 66 6.14 -2.24 20.31
N LYS A 67 5.04 -1.53 20.10
CA LYS A 67 4.19 -1.00 21.19
C LYS A 67 3.42 -2.08 21.92
N ALA A 68 3.01 -3.15 21.21
CA ALA A 68 2.43 -4.33 21.83
C ALA A 68 3.44 -5.02 22.76
N ALA A 69 4.68 -5.20 22.31
CA ALA A 69 5.76 -5.79 23.11
C ALA A 69 6.07 -4.94 24.35
N GLU A 70 6.11 -3.61 24.22
CA GLU A 70 6.31 -2.67 25.35
C GLU A 70 5.24 -2.83 26.43
N ARG A 71 3.99 -3.14 26.05
CA ARG A 71 2.87 -3.37 26.97
C ARG A 71 2.77 -4.81 27.48
N GLY A 72 3.64 -5.71 27.03
CA GLY A 72 3.64 -7.11 27.43
C GLY A 72 2.56 -7.96 26.77
N ALA A 73 2.00 -7.52 25.63
CA ALA A 73 1.05 -8.32 24.86
C ALA A 73 1.71 -9.62 24.37
N ARG A 74 0.92 -10.70 24.35
CA ARG A 74 1.38 -12.03 23.93
C ARG A 74 0.78 -12.46 22.59
N ILE A 75 -0.28 -11.79 22.18
CA ILE A 75 -1.05 -12.11 20.97
C ILE A 75 -1.22 -10.84 20.14
N VAL A 76 -0.98 -10.98 18.85
CA VAL A 76 -1.33 -9.98 17.82
C VAL A 76 -2.52 -10.52 17.05
N ALA A 77 -3.61 -9.77 16.95
CA ALA A 77 -4.84 -10.20 16.27
C ALA A 77 -5.23 -9.25 15.13
N CYS A 78 -5.72 -9.81 14.02
CA CYS A 78 -6.31 -9.02 12.94
C CYS A 78 -7.38 -9.80 12.16
N ALA A 79 -8.35 -9.06 11.58
CA ALA A 79 -9.25 -9.54 10.55
C ALA A 79 -8.70 -9.11 9.18
N SER A 80 -8.13 -10.06 8.41
CA SER A 80 -7.56 -9.76 7.09
C SER A 80 -7.17 -11.02 6.32
N THR A 81 -7.45 -11.05 5.02
CA THR A 81 -6.99 -12.11 4.08
C THR A 81 -5.80 -11.66 3.21
N GLY A 82 -5.18 -10.50 3.49
CA GLY A 82 -4.24 -9.89 2.56
C GLY A 82 -2.95 -9.37 3.21
N ASN A 83 -2.49 -8.20 2.75
CA ASN A 83 -1.20 -7.61 3.17
C ASN A 83 -1.11 -7.36 4.69
N THR A 84 -2.22 -7.11 5.37
CA THR A 84 -2.21 -6.89 6.82
C THR A 84 -1.90 -8.17 7.59
N SER A 85 -2.55 -9.31 7.25
CA SER A 85 -2.29 -10.59 7.91
C SER A 85 -0.87 -11.11 7.64
N ALA A 86 -0.36 -10.95 6.42
CA ALA A 86 1.02 -11.31 6.08
C ALA A 86 2.04 -10.53 6.95
N SER A 87 1.86 -9.22 7.06
CA SER A 87 2.72 -8.37 7.88
C SER A 87 2.57 -8.68 9.38
N ALA A 88 1.32 -8.82 9.89
CA ALA A 88 1.07 -9.15 11.29
C ALA A 88 1.76 -10.46 11.70
N ALA A 89 1.64 -11.51 10.88
CA ALA A 89 2.25 -12.80 11.14
C ALA A 89 3.79 -12.71 11.21
N ALA A 90 4.41 -12.00 10.24
CA ALA A 90 5.86 -11.87 10.19
C ALA A 90 6.42 -11.10 11.42
N TYR A 91 5.79 -9.99 11.79
CA TYR A 91 6.26 -9.18 12.92
C TYR A 91 5.90 -9.82 14.29
N ALA A 92 4.77 -10.53 14.40
CA ALA A 92 4.45 -11.33 15.59
C ALA A 92 5.48 -12.45 15.78
N ALA A 93 5.82 -13.20 14.71
CA ALA A 93 6.87 -14.22 14.77
C ALA A 93 8.22 -13.62 15.18
N ARG A 94 8.58 -12.43 14.64
CA ARG A 94 9.80 -11.72 15.01
C ARG A 94 9.83 -11.30 16.49
N ALA A 95 8.67 -11.01 17.06
CA ALA A 95 8.50 -10.61 18.46
C ALA A 95 8.36 -11.80 19.43
N GLY A 96 8.28 -13.04 18.93
CA GLY A 96 7.94 -14.22 19.75
C GLY A 96 6.49 -14.23 20.24
N MET A 97 5.58 -13.51 19.56
CA MET A 97 4.17 -13.43 19.88
C MET A 97 3.36 -14.41 19.01
N ARG A 98 2.20 -14.83 19.49
CA ARG A 98 1.22 -15.54 18.68
C ARG A 98 0.54 -14.55 17.73
N CYS A 99 0.27 -14.97 16.50
CA CYS A 99 -0.54 -14.21 15.55
C CYS A 99 -1.88 -14.93 15.34
N LEU A 100 -2.97 -14.20 15.54
CA LEU A 100 -4.33 -14.68 15.28
C LEU A 100 -4.94 -13.91 14.11
N VAL A 101 -5.37 -14.65 13.09
CA VAL A 101 -6.00 -14.08 11.90
C VAL A 101 -7.42 -14.62 11.79
N LEU A 102 -8.42 -13.74 11.84
CA LEU A 102 -9.83 -14.09 11.63
C LEU A 102 -10.24 -13.75 10.21
N ILE A 103 -10.94 -14.67 9.55
CA ILE A 103 -11.46 -14.50 8.19
C ILE A 103 -12.85 -15.15 8.07
N PRO A 104 -13.71 -14.70 7.14
CA PRO A 104 -14.94 -15.41 6.81
C PRO A 104 -14.67 -16.79 6.24
N GLU A 105 -15.54 -17.77 6.57
CA GLU A 105 -15.48 -19.16 6.05
C GLU A 105 -15.47 -19.16 4.51
N GLY A 106 -14.61 -19.98 3.90
CA GLY A 106 -14.48 -20.14 2.45
C GLY A 106 -13.84 -18.94 1.72
N LYS A 107 -13.26 -18.00 2.44
CA LYS A 107 -12.56 -16.82 1.86
C LYS A 107 -11.03 -16.93 1.91
N ILE A 108 -10.49 -18.11 2.12
CA ILE A 108 -9.05 -18.36 2.04
C ILE A 108 -8.62 -18.32 0.57
N ALA A 109 -7.91 -17.25 0.19
CA ALA A 109 -7.10 -17.22 -1.02
C ALA A 109 -5.68 -17.69 -0.65
N PHE A 110 -5.36 -18.95 -0.87
CA PHE A 110 -4.09 -19.54 -0.41
C PHE A 110 -2.87 -18.73 -0.83
N GLY A 111 -2.83 -18.19 -2.05
CA GLY A 111 -1.73 -17.33 -2.51
C GLY A 111 -1.56 -16.06 -1.67
N LYS A 112 -2.66 -15.43 -1.23
CA LYS A 112 -2.62 -14.24 -0.38
C LYS A 112 -2.32 -14.55 1.09
N MET A 113 -2.74 -15.71 1.57
CA MET A 113 -2.53 -16.16 2.94
C MET A 113 -1.21 -16.92 3.16
N ALA A 114 -0.52 -17.30 2.07
CA ALA A 114 0.70 -18.11 2.16
C ALA A 114 1.75 -17.55 3.12
N GLN A 115 1.96 -16.24 3.11
CA GLN A 115 2.90 -15.59 4.04
C GLN A 115 2.42 -15.67 5.50
N ALA A 116 1.14 -15.47 5.78
CA ALA A 116 0.62 -15.57 7.13
C ALA A 116 0.77 -17.01 7.68
N LEU A 117 0.44 -18.00 6.85
CA LEU A 117 0.51 -19.41 7.22
C LEU A 117 1.96 -19.87 7.46
N ILE A 118 2.91 -19.53 6.56
CA ILE A 118 4.31 -19.95 6.71
C ILE A 118 5.00 -19.29 7.93
N HIS A 119 4.55 -18.09 8.33
CA HIS A 119 5.00 -17.43 9.55
C HIS A 119 4.33 -17.98 10.82
N GLY A 120 3.48 -19.01 10.71
CA GLY A 120 2.86 -19.69 11.84
C GLY A 120 1.64 -18.96 12.42
N ALA A 121 0.98 -18.09 11.66
CA ALA A 121 -0.26 -17.47 12.13
C ALA A 121 -1.37 -18.52 12.29
N GLN A 122 -2.05 -18.49 13.43
CA GLN A 122 -3.27 -19.25 13.65
C GLN A 122 -4.42 -18.55 12.89
N THR A 123 -4.90 -19.19 11.83
CA THR A 123 -6.03 -18.66 11.04
C THR A 123 -7.30 -19.35 11.50
N LEU A 124 -8.31 -18.56 11.87
CA LEU A 124 -9.64 -19.02 12.23
C LEU A 124 -10.65 -18.55 11.19
N GLU A 125 -11.35 -19.48 10.58
CA GLU A 125 -12.49 -19.21 9.71
C GLU A 125 -13.75 -19.09 10.56
N ILE A 126 -14.44 -17.94 10.47
CA ILE A 126 -15.70 -17.72 11.17
C ILE A 126 -16.89 -17.87 10.22
N ARG A 127 -18.01 -18.38 10.73
CA ARG A 127 -19.29 -18.41 10.01
C ARG A 127 -19.94 -17.04 10.12
N GLY A 128 -19.59 -16.16 9.19
CA GLY A 128 -20.01 -14.77 9.16
C GLY A 128 -19.35 -14.02 8.00
N ASN A 129 -19.49 -12.72 7.99
CA ASN A 129 -18.85 -11.83 7.01
C ASN A 129 -17.59 -11.18 7.58
N PHE A 130 -16.99 -10.23 6.81
CA PHE A 130 -15.78 -9.54 7.23
C PHE A 130 -16.01 -8.59 8.41
N ASP A 131 -17.18 -7.98 8.50
CA ASP A 131 -17.53 -7.06 9.58
C ASP A 131 -17.68 -7.82 10.90
N ASP A 132 -18.28 -9.02 10.88
CA ASP A 132 -18.36 -9.93 12.02
C ASP A 132 -16.95 -10.31 12.51
N ALA A 133 -16.03 -10.65 11.58
CA ALA A 133 -14.64 -10.94 11.92
C ALA A 133 -13.94 -9.75 12.59
N LEU A 134 -14.19 -8.54 12.10
CA LEU A 134 -13.61 -7.32 12.63
C LEU A 134 -14.17 -6.98 14.02
N GLU A 135 -15.46 -7.20 14.24
CA GLU A 135 -16.10 -7.00 15.54
C GLU A 135 -15.51 -7.95 16.60
N ILE A 136 -15.43 -9.25 16.27
CA ILE A 136 -14.78 -10.22 17.17
C ILE A 136 -13.33 -9.84 17.50
N VAL A 137 -12.57 -9.38 16.50
CA VAL A 137 -11.18 -8.93 16.75
C VAL A 137 -11.15 -7.70 17.65
N ARG A 138 -12.11 -6.77 17.56
CA ARG A 138 -12.21 -5.62 18.46
C ARG A 138 -12.51 -6.04 19.90
N GLU A 139 -13.47 -6.96 20.10
CA GLU A 139 -13.78 -7.53 21.40
C GLU A 139 -12.56 -8.26 22.00
N LEU A 140 -11.81 -9.02 21.20
CA LEU A 140 -10.56 -9.63 21.63
C LEU A 140 -9.53 -8.60 22.11
N GLY A 141 -9.54 -7.40 21.52
CA GLY A 141 -8.66 -6.29 21.90
C GLY A 141 -8.97 -5.66 23.26
N GLU A 142 -10.08 -6.01 23.89
CA GLU A 142 -10.39 -5.61 25.29
C GLU A 142 -9.56 -6.40 26.31
N ARG A 143 -8.91 -7.48 25.90
CA ARG A 143 -8.00 -8.27 26.73
C ARG A 143 -6.61 -7.62 26.79
N ASP A 144 -6.04 -7.53 27.96
CA ASP A 144 -4.71 -6.94 28.22
C ASP A 144 -3.57 -7.65 27.45
N ASP A 145 -3.73 -8.95 27.14
CA ASP A 145 -2.71 -9.75 26.47
C ASP A 145 -2.82 -9.78 24.93
N VAL A 146 -3.81 -9.07 24.36
CA VAL A 146 -4.08 -9.04 22.91
C VAL A 146 -3.91 -7.62 22.36
N GLU A 147 -3.16 -7.51 21.27
CA GLU A 147 -3.04 -6.28 20.49
C GLU A 147 -3.74 -6.43 19.13
N VAL A 148 -4.72 -5.58 18.85
CA VAL A 148 -5.40 -5.52 17.56
C VAL A 148 -4.60 -4.65 16.60
N VAL A 149 -4.22 -5.22 15.44
CA VAL A 149 -3.38 -4.54 14.46
C VAL A 149 -4.08 -4.27 13.11
N ASN A 150 -5.39 -4.12 13.12
CA ASN A 150 -6.17 -3.63 12.00
C ASN A 150 -5.88 -2.14 11.71
N SER A 151 -6.47 -1.59 10.64
CA SER A 151 -6.26 -0.19 10.23
C SER A 151 -6.67 0.86 11.27
N ILE A 152 -7.48 0.48 12.24
CA ILE A 152 -7.88 1.31 13.38
C ILE A 152 -6.77 1.53 14.42
N ASN A 153 -5.71 0.72 14.40
CA ASN A 153 -4.62 0.85 15.35
C ASN A 153 -3.81 2.14 15.07
N PRO A 154 -3.71 3.07 16.04
CA PRO A 154 -3.10 4.38 15.82
C PRO A 154 -1.60 4.29 15.50
N TYR A 155 -0.90 3.32 16.07
CA TYR A 155 0.53 3.12 15.81
C TYR A 155 0.81 2.75 14.35
N ARG A 156 -0.17 2.18 13.64
CA ARG A 156 -0.01 1.87 12.22
C ARG A 156 0.11 3.13 11.36
N ILE A 157 -0.71 4.14 11.61
CA ILE A 157 -0.61 5.44 10.91
C ILE A 157 0.73 6.11 11.23
N GLN A 158 1.13 6.09 12.50
CA GLN A 158 2.41 6.65 12.95
C GLN A 158 3.63 5.97 12.28
N GLY A 159 3.59 4.66 12.09
CA GLY A 159 4.65 3.96 11.36
C GLY A 159 4.65 4.28 9.86
N GLN A 160 3.47 4.30 9.23
CA GLN A 160 3.32 4.55 7.79
C GLN A 160 3.75 5.97 7.40
N LYS A 161 3.55 6.99 8.24
CA LYS A 161 3.94 8.39 7.94
C LYS A 161 5.42 8.55 7.62
N THR A 162 6.28 7.64 8.10
CA THR A 162 7.72 7.67 7.83
C THR A 162 8.09 7.54 6.36
N ALA A 163 7.17 7.04 5.53
CA ALA A 163 7.39 6.96 4.10
C ALA A 163 7.46 8.36 3.43
N SER A 164 6.68 9.34 3.92
CA SER A 164 6.79 10.73 3.45
C SER A 164 8.11 11.39 3.87
N PHE A 165 8.63 11.04 5.06
CA PHE A 165 9.95 11.49 5.50
C PHE A 165 11.04 11.02 4.54
N GLU A 166 10.99 9.74 4.16
CA GLU A 166 11.95 9.17 3.21
C GLU A 166 11.86 9.81 1.81
N VAL A 167 10.66 10.20 1.38
CA VAL A 167 10.49 10.96 0.11
C VAL A 167 11.20 12.32 0.22
N CYS A 168 10.94 13.08 1.28
CA CYS A 168 11.61 14.36 1.49
C CYS A 168 13.14 14.19 1.63
N ASP A 169 13.61 13.19 2.39
CA ASP A 169 15.03 12.91 2.56
C ASP A 169 15.71 12.59 1.21
N ALA A 170 15.02 11.88 0.30
CA ALA A 170 15.58 11.49 -0.99
C ALA A 170 15.57 12.62 -2.02
N LEU A 171 14.54 13.47 -2.02
CA LEU A 171 14.41 14.60 -2.95
C LEU A 171 15.07 15.88 -2.44
N GLY A 172 15.39 15.95 -1.14
CA GLY A 172 15.82 17.19 -0.47
C GLY A 172 14.67 18.15 -0.16
N GLU A 173 13.45 17.84 -0.60
CA GLU A 173 12.24 18.65 -0.42
C GLU A 173 10.99 17.76 -0.58
N ALA A 174 9.82 18.24 -0.17
CA ALA A 174 8.56 17.58 -0.53
C ALA A 174 8.26 17.72 -2.04
N PRO A 175 7.61 16.73 -2.69
CA PRO A 175 7.19 16.85 -4.08
C PRO A 175 6.10 17.92 -4.24
N ASP A 176 5.79 18.31 -5.47
CA ASP A 176 4.65 19.19 -5.75
C ASP A 176 3.31 18.45 -5.65
N MET A 177 3.31 17.18 -6.06
CA MET A 177 2.13 16.31 -6.01
C MET A 177 2.52 14.90 -5.57
N HIS A 178 1.66 14.30 -4.73
CA HIS A 178 1.85 12.90 -4.32
C HIS A 178 0.59 12.08 -4.62
N PHE A 179 0.74 11.12 -5.52
CA PHE A 179 -0.33 10.21 -5.95
C PHE A 179 -0.27 8.90 -5.18
N LEU A 180 -1.44 8.36 -4.80
CA LEU A 180 -1.49 7.07 -4.11
C LEU A 180 -2.89 6.44 -4.19
N PRO A 181 -2.98 5.08 -4.11
CA PRO A 181 -4.26 4.39 -4.06
C PRO A 181 -4.96 4.61 -2.72
N VAL A 182 -6.30 4.65 -2.74
CA VAL A 182 -7.15 4.85 -1.56
C VAL A 182 -8.13 3.69 -1.41
N GLY A 183 -7.90 2.83 -0.41
CA GLY A 183 -8.84 1.82 0.06
C GLY A 183 -9.38 2.21 1.44
N ASN A 184 -8.81 1.67 2.53
CA ASN A 184 -9.14 2.08 3.91
C ASN A 184 -8.69 3.50 4.29
N ALA A 185 -8.11 4.23 3.35
CA ALA A 185 -7.70 5.63 3.47
C ALA A 185 -6.58 5.93 4.50
N GLY A 186 -6.09 4.93 5.23
CA GLY A 186 -5.02 5.12 6.21
C GLY A 186 -3.69 5.56 5.61
N ASN A 187 -3.39 5.16 4.37
CA ASN A 187 -2.10 5.49 3.75
C ASN A 187 -2.00 6.98 3.38
N ILE A 188 -3.02 7.55 2.72
CA ILE A 188 -3.06 8.99 2.41
C ILE A 188 -3.05 9.84 3.70
N THR A 189 -3.79 9.40 4.72
CA THR A 189 -3.79 10.02 6.06
C THR A 189 -2.38 10.05 6.65
N ALA A 190 -1.67 8.92 6.60
CA ALA A 190 -0.32 8.81 7.15
C ALA A 190 0.69 9.66 6.39
N TYR A 191 0.67 9.65 5.06
CA TYR A 191 1.57 10.49 4.26
C TYR A 191 1.35 11.97 4.53
N TRP A 192 0.08 12.41 4.56
CA TRP A 192 -0.23 13.81 4.86
C TRP A 192 0.22 14.23 6.26
N MET A 193 -0.03 13.38 7.27
CA MET A 193 0.48 13.60 8.63
C MET A 193 1.99 13.77 8.63
N GLY A 194 2.72 12.89 7.95
CA GLY A 194 4.17 12.95 7.91
C GLY A 194 4.70 14.17 7.16
N TYR A 195 4.11 14.55 6.02
CA TYR A 195 4.51 15.77 5.33
C TYR A 195 4.33 17.02 6.21
N LYS A 196 3.21 17.12 6.94
CA LYS A 196 2.98 18.23 7.88
C LYS A 196 4.05 18.26 8.99
N GLU A 197 4.31 17.12 9.64
CA GLU A 197 5.32 17.04 10.69
C GLU A 197 6.74 17.38 10.20
N TYR A 198 7.09 16.97 8.97
CA TYR A 198 8.38 17.27 8.36
C TYR A 198 8.53 18.74 8.02
N HIS A 199 7.46 19.35 7.53
CA HIS A 199 7.40 20.79 7.24
C HIS A 199 7.48 21.61 8.54
N GLU A 200 6.68 21.29 9.54
CA GLU A 200 6.72 21.92 10.87
C GLU A 200 8.08 21.79 11.57
N GLY A 201 8.73 20.63 11.36
CA GLY A 201 10.09 20.37 11.84
C GLY A 201 11.22 21.02 11.03
N GLY A 202 10.90 21.81 9.99
CA GLY A 202 11.86 22.51 9.15
C GLY A 202 12.67 21.59 8.21
N ASN A 203 12.21 20.35 7.96
CA ASN A 203 12.88 19.40 7.05
C ASN A 203 12.33 19.48 5.61
N SER A 204 11.32 20.30 5.37
CA SER A 204 10.74 20.63 4.06
C SER A 204 10.21 22.06 4.08
N SER A 205 10.40 22.83 3.02
CA SER A 205 9.91 24.21 2.91
C SER A 205 8.48 24.29 2.37
N LYS A 206 7.96 23.19 1.79
CA LYS A 206 6.63 23.12 1.18
C LYS A 206 5.90 21.82 1.54
N LEU A 207 4.62 21.77 1.18
CA LEU A 207 3.72 20.63 1.32
C LEU A 207 3.23 20.20 -0.06
N PRO A 208 3.07 18.88 -0.33
CA PRO A 208 2.56 18.40 -1.60
C PRO A 208 1.03 18.50 -1.69
N ARG A 209 0.49 18.57 -2.89
CA ARG A 209 -0.91 18.25 -3.14
C ARG A 209 -1.10 16.73 -3.06
N MET A 210 -2.00 16.26 -2.18
CA MET A 210 -2.29 14.83 -2.01
C MET A 210 -3.36 14.39 -3.00
N MET A 211 -3.01 13.46 -3.90
CA MET A 211 -3.85 12.97 -4.99
C MET A 211 -4.23 11.51 -4.75
N GLY A 212 -5.38 11.29 -4.12
CA GLY A 212 -5.89 9.95 -3.80
C GLY A 212 -6.71 9.35 -4.93
N TRP A 213 -6.58 8.02 -5.17
CA TRP A 213 -7.29 7.35 -6.24
C TRP A 213 -7.98 6.08 -5.75
N GLN A 214 -9.31 6.02 -5.91
CA GLN A 214 -10.13 4.86 -5.61
C GLN A 214 -10.41 4.07 -6.90
N ALA A 215 -10.67 2.77 -6.77
CA ALA A 215 -11.23 1.99 -7.89
C ALA A 215 -12.71 2.35 -8.05
N GLU A 216 -13.21 2.51 -9.27
CA GLU A 216 -14.57 2.98 -9.55
C GLU A 216 -15.64 2.11 -8.88
N GLY A 217 -15.48 0.76 -8.91
CA GLY A 217 -16.40 -0.16 -8.25
C GLY A 217 -16.28 -0.17 -6.71
N ALA A 218 -15.32 0.59 -6.13
CA ALA A 218 -15.06 0.73 -4.70
C ALA A 218 -14.65 2.16 -4.36
N ALA A 219 -15.47 3.17 -4.76
CA ALA A 219 -15.17 4.60 -4.64
C ALA A 219 -16.14 5.33 -3.68
N PRO A 220 -16.27 4.91 -2.40
CA PRO A 220 -17.22 5.49 -1.47
C PRO A 220 -16.94 6.98 -1.20
N ILE A 221 -15.69 7.41 -1.08
CA ILE A 221 -15.33 8.81 -0.79
C ILE A 221 -15.76 9.71 -1.95
N VAL A 222 -15.47 9.30 -3.20
CA VAL A 222 -15.88 10.07 -4.39
C VAL A 222 -17.39 10.15 -4.52
N ARG A 223 -18.10 9.07 -4.17
CA ARG A 223 -19.57 9.00 -4.23
C ARG A 223 -20.28 9.66 -3.05
N GLY A 224 -19.55 9.97 -1.98
CA GLY A 224 -20.08 10.55 -0.75
C GLY A 224 -20.93 9.59 0.10
N ALA A 225 -20.92 8.29 -0.19
CA ALA A 225 -21.67 7.27 0.53
C ALA A 225 -20.95 5.90 0.50
N PRO A 226 -21.12 5.05 1.53
CA PRO A 226 -20.61 3.69 1.51
C PRO A 226 -21.11 2.88 0.30
N VAL A 227 -20.25 1.99 -0.21
CA VAL A 227 -20.57 1.03 -1.27
C VAL A 227 -20.79 -0.32 -0.62
N GLU A 228 -22.02 -0.84 -0.64
CA GLU A 228 -22.38 -2.10 0.04
C GLU A 228 -21.69 -3.33 -0.56
N ARG A 229 -21.51 -3.33 -1.88
CA ARG A 229 -20.88 -4.44 -2.61
C ARG A 229 -19.76 -3.90 -3.48
N PRO A 230 -18.60 -3.60 -2.88
CA PRO A 230 -17.46 -3.09 -3.64
C PRO A 230 -16.87 -4.21 -4.51
N GLU A 231 -16.68 -3.94 -5.81
CA GLU A 231 -16.08 -4.86 -6.76
C GLU A 231 -14.99 -4.16 -7.57
N THR A 232 -13.82 -4.78 -7.65
CA THR A 232 -12.68 -4.33 -8.45
C THR A 232 -11.60 -5.40 -8.52
N VAL A 233 -10.82 -5.42 -9.60
CA VAL A 233 -9.60 -6.23 -9.73
C VAL A 233 -8.52 -5.81 -8.73
N ALA A 234 -8.56 -4.56 -8.27
CA ALA A 234 -7.65 -3.97 -7.30
C ALA A 234 -8.02 -4.40 -5.85
N THR A 235 -7.92 -5.68 -5.56
CA THR A 235 -8.45 -6.31 -4.33
C THR A 235 -7.99 -5.66 -3.04
N ALA A 236 -6.78 -5.09 -2.97
CA ALA A 236 -6.25 -4.44 -1.76
C ALA A 236 -6.91 -3.08 -1.45
N ILE A 237 -7.62 -2.47 -2.43
CA ILE A 237 -8.43 -1.26 -2.24
C ILE A 237 -9.94 -1.51 -2.46
N ARG A 238 -10.39 -2.76 -2.50
CA ARG A 238 -11.80 -3.15 -2.58
C ARG A 238 -12.49 -2.94 -1.24
N ILE A 239 -12.68 -1.68 -0.87
CA ILE A 239 -13.22 -1.25 0.41
C ILE A 239 -14.43 -0.36 0.19
N GLY A 240 -15.59 -0.78 0.72
CA GLY A 240 -16.84 -0.04 0.58
C GLY A 240 -17.07 1.02 1.66
N ASN A 241 -16.41 0.91 2.82
CA ASN A 241 -16.54 1.87 3.93
C ASN A 241 -15.15 2.07 4.60
N PRO A 242 -14.37 3.06 4.16
CA PRO A 242 -13.03 3.31 4.66
C PRO A 242 -12.99 3.69 6.14
N ALA A 243 -12.13 3.04 6.93
CA ALA A 243 -11.97 3.35 8.35
C ALA A 243 -11.39 4.77 8.61
N SER A 244 -10.62 5.33 7.67
CA SER A 244 -10.01 6.66 7.79
C SER A 244 -10.63 7.68 6.82
N TRP A 245 -11.95 7.56 6.56
CA TRP A 245 -12.67 8.39 5.60
C TRP A 245 -12.45 9.90 5.80
N GLU A 246 -12.82 10.40 6.97
CA GLU A 246 -12.73 11.83 7.29
C GLU A 246 -11.29 12.36 7.21
N HIS A 247 -10.33 11.56 7.71
CA HIS A 247 -8.91 11.94 7.65
C HIS A 247 -8.37 12.02 6.22
N ALA A 248 -8.85 11.16 5.32
CA ALA A 248 -8.46 11.21 3.91
C ALA A 248 -9.06 12.43 3.20
N VAL A 249 -10.33 12.73 3.46
CA VAL A 249 -10.98 13.94 2.94
C VAL A 249 -10.27 15.19 3.44
N ASN A 250 -9.92 15.23 4.73
CA ASN A 250 -9.14 16.34 5.30
C ASN A 250 -7.76 16.45 4.65
N ALA A 251 -7.06 15.33 4.42
CA ALA A 251 -5.74 15.33 3.74
C ALA A 251 -5.84 15.92 2.34
N ALA A 252 -6.86 15.56 1.57
CA ALA A 252 -7.09 16.14 0.24
C ALA A 252 -7.41 17.64 0.30
N ASN A 253 -8.32 18.04 1.19
CA ASN A 253 -8.74 19.44 1.31
C ASN A 253 -7.62 20.36 1.81
N GLU A 254 -6.94 19.98 2.90
CA GLU A 254 -5.86 20.76 3.50
C GLU A 254 -4.66 20.92 2.54
N SER A 255 -4.39 19.91 1.73
CA SER A 255 -3.30 19.93 0.75
C SER A 255 -3.64 20.59 -0.58
N SER A 256 -4.87 21.09 -0.77
CA SER A 256 -5.40 21.52 -2.07
C SER A 256 -5.29 20.44 -3.15
N GLY A 257 -5.35 19.17 -2.71
CA GLY A 257 -5.36 17.99 -3.55
C GLY A 257 -6.77 17.52 -3.90
N ALA A 258 -6.92 16.23 -4.20
CA ALA A 258 -8.21 15.63 -4.53
C ALA A 258 -8.23 14.12 -4.24
N ILE A 259 -9.43 13.55 -4.08
CA ILE A 259 -9.68 12.12 -4.19
C ILE A 259 -10.63 11.91 -5.36
N ASP A 260 -10.21 11.11 -6.34
CA ASP A 260 -11.00 10.78 -7.54
C ASP A 260 -10.95 9.25 -7.76
N MET A 261 -11.52 8.77 -8.85
CA MET A 261 -11.61 7.33 -9.15
C MET A 261 -11.10 7.00 -10.54
N VAL A 262 -10.67 5.74 -10.68
CA VAL A 262 -10.23 5.11 -11.94
C VAL A 262 -10.95 3.79 -12.13
N SER A 263 -11.23 3.42 -13.38
CA SER A 263 -11.83 2.13 -13.73
C SER A 263 -10.84 0.98 -13.58
N ASP A 264 -11.33 -0.26 -13.56
CA ASP A 264 -10.50 -1.45 -13.56
C ASP A 264 -9.64 -1.54 -14.83
N GLU A 265 -10.16 -1.10 -15.98
CA GLU A 265 -9.42 -1.02 -17.25
C GLU A 265 -8.25 -0.02 -17.14
N GLU A 266 -8.52 1.21 -16.65
CA GLU A 266 -7.47 2.21 -16.41
C GLU A 266 -6.40 1.69 -15.44
N ILE A 267 -6.77 0.92 -14.40
CA ILE A 267 -5.83 0.30 -13.46
C ILE A 267 -4.97 -0.75 -14.15
N LEU A 268 -5.55 -1.64 -14.96
CA LEU A 268 -4.83 -2.69 -15.67
C LEU A 268 -3.90 -2.13 -16.76
N ASP A 269 -4.31 -1.08 -17.47
CA ASP A 269 -3.46 -0.37 -18.43
C ASP A 269 -2.25 0.25 -17.71
N ALA A 270 -2.48 0.95 -16.62
CA ALA A 270 -1.42 1.55 -15.81
C ALA A 270 -0.49 0.49 -15.19
N HIS A 271 -1.03 -0.67 -14.81
CA HIS A 271 -0.26 -1.81 -14.30
C HIS A 271 0.71 -2.34 -15.37
N ARG A 272 0.23 -2.53 -16.61
CA ARG A 272 1.07 -2.91 -17.76
C ARG A 272 2.08 -1.83 -18.13
N MET A 273 1.65 -0.56 -18.15
CA MET A 273 2.51 0.58 -18.44
C MET A 273 3.69 0.63 -17.44
N LEU A 274 3.43 0.56 -16.15
CA LEU A 274 4.47 0.60 -15.11
C LEU A 274 5.48 -0.54 -15.27
N ALA A 275 5.01 -1.76 -15.53
CA ALA A 275 5.89 -2.91 -15.73
C ALA A 275 6.75 -2.76 -17.00
N ARG A 276 6.15 -2.32 -18.12
CA ARG A 276 6.79 -2.22 -19.42
C ARG A 276 7.78 -1.05 -19.51
N THR A 277 7.45 0.10 -18.92
CA THR A 277 8.24 1.33 -19.08
C THR A 277 9.20 1.61 -17.96
N ALA A 278 8.94 1.10 -16.75
CA ALA A 278 9.78 1.31 -15.58
C ALA A 278 10.36 0.01 -14.99
N GLY A 279 9.96 -1.18 -15.47
CA GLY A 279 10.42 -2.45 -14.95
C GLY A 279 9.92 -2.75 -13.53
N ILE A 280 8.85 -2.09 -13.08
CA ILE A 280 8.33 -2.20 -11.72
C ILE A 280 7.07 -3.06 -11.70
N PHE A 281 7.14 -4.22 -11.03
CA PHE A 281 6.03 -5.17 -10.91
C PHE A 281 5.30 -4.99 -9.58
N VAL A 282 4.03 -4.62 -9.66
CA VAL A 282 3.20 -4.29 -8.48
C VAL A 282 1.87 -5.05 -8.46
N GLU A 283 1.19 -5.12 -7.30
CA GLU A 283 -0.19 -5.57 -7.24
C GLU A 283 -1.13 -4.55 -7.94
N PRO A 284 -2.27 -4.98 -8.52
CA PRO A 284 -3.16 -4.07 -9.28
C PRO A 284 -3.58 -2.82 -8.50
N ALA A 285 -3.86 -2.96 -7.20
CA ALA A 285 -4.22 -1.83 -6.34
C ALA A 285 -3.17 -0.70 -6.34
N SER A 286 -1.89 -1.05 -6.48
CA SER A 286 -0.79 -0.08 -6.53
C SER A 286 -0.83 0.76 -7.81
N ALA A 287 -1.32 0.19 -8.92
CA ALA A 287 -1.38 0.87 -10.20
C ALA A 287 -2.47 1.96 -10.27
N ALA A 288 -3.44 1.98 -9.33
CA ALA A 288 -4.47 3.02 -9.29
C ALA A 288 -3.88 4.44 -9.19
N GLY A 289 -2.75 4.61 -8.48
CA GLY A 289 -2.05 5.89 -8.44
C GLY A 289 -1.43 6.30 -9.79
N ILE A 290 -0.90 5.33 -10.55
CA ILE A 290 -0.37 5.55 -11.92
C ILE A 290 -1.53 5.88 -12.88
N ALA A 291 -2.64 5.13 -12.85
CA ALA A 291 -3.84 5.43 -13.62
C ALA A 291 -4.34 6.85 -13.32
N GLY A 292 -4.26 7.24 -12.05
CA GLY A 292 -4.57 8.60 -11.61
C GLY A 292 -3.65 9.66 -12.21
N ILE A 293 -2.35 9.40 -12.35
CA ILE A 293 -1.41 10.30 -13.03
C ILE A 293 -1.81 10.45 -14.51
N VAL A 294 -2.06 9.35 -15.22
CA VAL A 294 -2.52 9.36 -16.62
C VAL A 294 -3.78 10.23 -16.78
N LYS A 295 -4.76 9.98 -15.94
CA LYS A 295 -6.05 10.69 -15.94
C LYS A 295 -5.90 12.18 -15.57
N CYS A 296 -5.09 12.49 -14.56
CA CYS A 296 -4.81 13.86 -14.15
C CYS A 296 -4.05 14.64 -15.24
N HIS A 297 -3.03 14.01 -15.85
CA HIS A 297 -2.26 14.61 -16.95
C HIS A 297 -3.14 14.90 -18.17
N SER A 298 -3.99 13.96 -18.59
CA SER A 298 -4.91 14.14 -19.74
C SER A 298 -5.89 15.32 -19.58
N ARG A 299 -6.14 15.70 -18.31
CA ARG A 299 -6.99 16.86 -17.96
C ARG A 299 -6.19 18.15 -17.74
N GLY A 300 -4.88 18.16 -18.00
CA GLY A 300 -3.99 19.31 -17.75
C GLY A 300 -3.77 19.62 -16.26
N GLY A 301 -4.00 18.62 -15.38
CA GLY A 301 -3.93 18.80 -13.93
C GLY A 301 -2.52 18.69 -13.32
N ILE A 302 -1.50 18.31 -14.10
CA ILE A 302 -0.09 18.26 -13.68
C ILE A 302 0.65 19.46 -14.31
N PRO A 303 1.11 20.43 -13.52
CA PRO A 303 1.85 21.58 -14.07
C PRO A 303 3.21 21.16 -14.64
N ASN A 304 3.65 21.84 -15.70
CA ASN A 304 4.98 21.64 -16.29
C ASN A 304 6.09 21.91 -15.25
N GLY A 305 7.14 21.12 -15.31
CA GLY A 305 8.28 21.22 -14.41
C GLY A 305 8.02 20.69 -12.99
N SER A 306 6.83 20.12 -12.71
CA SER A 306 6.50 19.58 -11.38
C SER A 306 7.33 18.36 -11.02
N THR A 307 7.63 18.21 -9.73
CA THR A 307 8.09 16.96 -9.13
C THR A 307 6.89 16.18 -8.61
N VAL A 308 6.63 15.04 -9.23
CA VAL A 308 5.50 14.15 -8.91
C VAL A 308 6.02 12.87 -8.28
N VAL A 309 5.42 12.46 -7.18
CA VAL A 309 5.69 11.15 -6.56
C VAL A 309 4.42 10.31 -6.62
N VAL A 310 4.57 9.01 -6.89
CA VAL A 310 3.50 8.03 -6.72
C VAL A 310 3.94 6.92 -5.78
N THR A 311 3.11 6.60 -4.78
CA THR A 311 3.35 5.43 -3.94
C THR A 311 2.70 4.20 -4.55
N VAL A 312 3.53 3.16 -4.82
CA VAL A 312 3.07 1.82 -5.18
C VAL A 312 3.19 0.91 -3.95
N THR A 313 2.06 0.38 -3.51
CA THR A 313 1.84 -0.08 -2.13
C THR A 313 2.25 -1.51 -1.86
N GLY A 314 2.21 -2.38 -2.89
CA GLY A 314 2.52 -3.80 -2.76
C GLY A 314 3.16 -4.38 -4.02
N HIS A 315 3.96 -5.42 -3.83
CA HIS A 315 4.65 -6.14 -4.90
C HIS A 315 3.68 -6.98 -5.73
N GLY A 316 3.92 -7.16 -7.03
CA GLY A 316 3.08 -7.94 -7.94
C GLY A 316 2.87 -9.40 -7.53
N LEU A 317 3.85 -10.01 -6.87
CA LEU A 317 3.72 -11.37 -6.34
C LEU A 317 2.69 -11.53 -5.22
N LYS A 318 2.07 -10.44 -4.74
CA LYS A 318 0.93 -10.50 -3.81
C LYS A 318 -0.37 -10.90 -4.51
N ASP A 319 -0.48 -10.65 -5.81
CA ASP A 319 -1.64 -10.99 -6.64
C ASP A 319 -1.20 -11.38 -8.08
N PRO A 320 -0.39 -12.46 -8.25
CA PRO A 320 0.21 -12.80 -9.54
C PRO A 320 -0.80 -13.28 -10.57
N GLY A 321 -1.97 -13.79 -10.15
CA GLY A 321 -3.02 -14.26 -11.05
C GLY A 321 -3.51 -13.17 -12.00
N VAL A 322 -3.76 -11.98 -11.48
CA VAL A 322 -4.20 -10.84 -12.30
C VAL A 322 -3.15 -10.46 -13.35
N ALA A 323 -1.86 -10.53 -13.00
CA ALA A 323 -0.79 -10.23 -13.95
C ALA A 323 -0.73 -11.24 -15.10
N VAL A 324 -0.91 -12.54 -14.80
CA VAL A 324 -0.96 -13.60 -15.81
C VAL A 324 -2.17 -13.46 -16.71
N GLU A 325 -3.36 -13.26 -16.13
CA GLU A 325 -4.64 -13.14 -16.86
C GLU A 325 -4.68 -11.90 -17.77
N ASN A 326 -3.95 -10.84 -17.42
CA ASN A 326 -3.92 -9.58 -18.15
C ASN A 326 -2.59 -9.31 -18.88
N SER A 327 -1.73 -10.33 -19.01
CA SER A 327 -0.51 -10.24 -19.81
C SER A 327 -0.85 -10.14 -21.30
N LEU A 328 -0.15 -9.25 -21.99
CA LEU A 328 -0.19 -9.18 -23.47
C LEU A 328 0.83 -10.13 -24.11
N ALA A 329 1.74 -10.70 -23.34
CA ALA A 329 2.75 -11.63 -23.80
C ALA A 329 2.24 -13.07 -23.69
N GLU A 330 2.31 -13.79 -24.80
CA GLU A 330 2.01 -15.23 -24.86
C GLU A 330 3.31 -16.02 -24.91
N SER A 331 3.29 -17.24 -24.33
CA SER A 331 4.41 -18.18 -24.48
C SER A 331 4.27 -18.93 -25.80
N THR A 332 5.34 -18.96 -26.58
CA THR A 332 5.41 -19.72 -27.83
C THR A 332 6.24 -20.99 -27.60
N VAL A 333 5.72 -22.15 -28.01
CA VAL A 333 6.46 -23.41 -27.97
C VAL A 333 7.22 -23.54 -29.28
N VAL A 334 8.52 -23.74 -29.19
CA VAL A 334 9.41 -23.97 -30.35
C VAL A 334 10.22 -25.24 -30.14
N ASP A 335 10.75 -25.81 -31.20
CA ASP A 335 11.70 -26.94 -31.09
C ASP A 335 13.00 -26.50 -30.42
N ALA A 336 13.69 -27.47 -29.80
CA ALA A 336 14.90 -27.20 -29.03
C ALA A 336 16.14 -27.05 -29.93
N ASP A 337 16.07 -26.18 -30.92
CA ASP A 337 17.15 -25.83 -31.84
C ASP A 337 17.19 -24.30 -32.08
N LEU A 338 18.37 -23.84 -32.52
CA LEU A 338 18.61 -22.40 -32.70
C LEU A 338 17.76 -21.80 -33.80
N ASP A 339 17.53 -22.52 -34.92
CA ASP A 339 16.83 -21.99 -36.10
C ASP A 339 15.35 -21.76 -35.75
N SER A 340 14.72 -22.68 -35.03
CA SER A 340 13.35 -22.55 -34.53
C SER A 340 13.20 -21.37 -33.57
N VAL A 341 14.18 -21.15 -32.66
CA VAL A 341 14.18 -20.00 -31.75
C VAL A 341 14.35 -18.68 -32.51
N LEU A 342 15.28 -18.62 -33.46
CA LEU A 342 15.49 -17.41 -34.27
C LEU A 342 14.26 -17.06 -35.11
N ALA A 343 13.63 -18.06 -35.75
CA ALA A 343 12.40 -17.84 -36.53
C ALA A 343 11.26 -17.29 -35.65
N ALA A 344 11.15 -17.73 -34.39
CA ALA A 344 10.14 -17.20 -33.46
C ALA A 344 10.43 -15.75 -33.01
N ILE A 345 11.70 -15.36 -32.89
CA ILE A 345 12.09 -13.97 -32.52
C ILE A 345 11.86 -12.99 -33.66
N GLU A 346 12.09 -13.40 -34.91
CA GLU A 346 11.90 -12.58 -36.11
C GLU A 346 10.41 -12.29 -36.41
N LEU A 347 9.47 -13.05 -35.83
CA LEU A 347 8.04 -12.87 -35.99
C LEU A 347 7.42 -11.88 -34.98
N VAL A 348 8.19 -11.40 -34.00
CA VAL A 348 7.82 -10.41 -33.00
C VAL A 348 8.38 -9.04 -33.37
#